data_118175811bdf72ddb11a165115102006
#
_entry.id   118175811bdf72ddb11a165115102006
#
_cell.length_a   1.000
_cell.length_b   1.000
_cell.length_c   1.000
_cell.angle_alpha   90.00
_cell.angle_beta   90.00
_cell.angle_gamma   90.00
#
_symmetry.space_group_name_H-M   'P 1'
#
loop_
_entity.id
_entity.type
_entity.pdbx_description
1 polymer ?
#
loop_
_entity_poly.entity_id
_entity_poly.type
_entity_poly.pdbx_seq_one_letter_code
_entity_poly.pdbx_strand_id
1 'polypeptide(L)'
;MNIQLTISMLVSDRMATLGKCLASLKPLLSELDSELIVVFTGKNEETLSLVRPYTSQIIPFEWCNDFSKARNAGLKAGRGEWFLYLDDDEWFDDTTEIIRFFKSGEYRHYQSACYVARNYLDFEGKT
;
A
#
# COMPACT_ATOMS: atom_id res chain seq x y z
N MET A 1 9.13 12.43 -15.15
CA MET A 1 8.03 11.45 -15.19
C MET A 1 7.12 11.69 -13.98
N ASN A 2 5.83 11.87 -14.23
CA ASN A 2 4.90 12.14 -13.15
C ASN A 2 4.30 10.85 -12.60
N ILE A 3 4.37 10.69 -11.28
CA ILE A 3 3.76 9.56 -10.60
C ILE A 3 2.31 9.92 -10.28
N GLN A 4 1.36 9.11 -10.73
CA GLN A 4 -0.06 9.31 -10.44
C GLN A 4 -0.42 8.89 -9.03
N LEU A 5 0.08 7.74 -8.61
CA LEU A 5 -0.35 7.10 -7.37
C LEU A 5 0.86 6.69 -6.55
N THR A 6 0.91 7.14 -5.31
CA THR A 6 1.82 6.61 -4.32
C THR A 6 1.05 5.66 -3.41
N ILE A 7 1.50 4.42 -3.35
CA ILE A 7 0.97 3.43 -2.41
C ILE A 7 1.92 3.40 -1.23
N SER A 8 1.43 3.78 -0.06
CA SER A 8 2.23 3.76 1.16
C SER A 8 1.74 2.64 2.05
N MET A 9 2.61 1.69 2.33
CA MET A 9 2.28 0.53 3.14
C MET A 9 3.05 0.58 4.45
N LEU A 10 2.32 0.44 5.55
CA LEU A 10 2.93 0.30 6.87
C LEU A 10 3.14 -1.19 7.12
N VAL A 11 4.41 -1.59 7.27
CA VAL A 11 4.79 -2.99 7.40
C VAL A 11 5.47 -3.24 8.74
N SER A 12 4.96 -4.20 9.47
CA SER A 12 5.61 -4.76 10.65
C SER A 12 6.03 -6.20 10.32
N ASP A 13 6.28 -7.02 11.32
CA ASP A 13 6.71 -8.41 11.07
C ASP A 13 5.53 -9.40 10.92
N ARG A 14 4.44 -8.97 10.27
CA ARG A 14 3.26 -9.81 10.01
C ARG A 14 3.37 -10.54 8.68
N MET A 15 4.21 -11.56 8.65
CA MET A 15 4.47 -12.28 7.40
C MET A 15 3.29 -13.13 6.92
N ALA A 16 2.36 -13.48 7.80
CA ALA A 16 1.21 -14.31 7.43
C ALA A 16 0.34 -13.69 6.33
N THR A 17 0.17 -12.36 6.36
CA THR A 17 -0.68 -11.64 5.41
C THR A 17 0.11 -10.79 4.43
N LEU A 18 1.36 -10.49 4.72
CA LEU A 18 2.17 -9.57 3.92
C LEU A 18 2.32 -10.02 2.46
N GLY A 19 2.60 -11.28 2.24
CA GLY A 19 2.75 -11.80 0.87
C GLY A 19 1.50 -11.62 0.04
N LYS A 20 0.34 -11.87 0.62
CA LYS A 20 -0.95 -11.68 -0.04
C LYS A 20 -1.23 -10.22 -0.32
N CYS A 21 -0.91 -9.35 0.64
CA CYS A 21 -1.04 -7.91 0.49
C CYS A 21 -0.20 -7.40 -0.68
N LEU A 22 1.08 -7.76 -0.72
CA LEU A 22 1.99 -7.35 -1.78
C LEU A 22 1.54 -7.88 -3.14
N ALA A 23 1.14 -9.15 -3.21
CA ALA A 23 0.67 -9.73 -4.46
C ALA A 23 -0.54 -9.01 -5.01
N SER A 24 -1.44 -8.53 -4.15
CA SER A 24 -2.63 -7.80 -4.57
C SER A 24 -2.32 -6.45 -5.21
N LEU A 25 -1.13 -5.90 -4.97
CA LEU A 25 -0.71 -4.62 -5.51
C LEU A 25 -0.07 -4.74 -6.90
N LYS A 26 0.30 -5.93 -7.34
CA LYS A 26 0.97 -6.11 -8.63
C LYS A 26 0.23 -5.48 -9.80
N PRO A 27 -1.10 -5.65 -9.96
CA PRO A 27 -1.80 -5.01 -11.07
C PRO A 27 -1.71 -3.50 -11.03
N LEU A 28 -1.80 -2.90 -9.85
CA LEU A 28 -1.68 -1.44 -9.70
C LEU A 28 -0.30 -0.97 -10.11
N LEU A 29 0.74 -1.66 -9.67
CA LEU A 29 2.12 -1.27 -9.94
C LEU A 29 2.49 -1.47 -11.41
N SER A 30 1.90 -2.46 -12.08
CA SER A 30 2.19 -2.72 -13.49
C SER A 30 1.34 -1.88 -14.44
N GLU A 31 0.12 -1.54 -14.08
CA GLU A 31 -0.83 -0.85 -14.96
C GLU A 31 -0.86 0.66 -14.82
N LEU A 32 -0.41 1.18 -13.70
CA LEU A 32 -0.44 2.62 -13.42
C LEU A 32 0.97 3.18 -13.22
N ASP A 33 1.12 4.48 -13.48
CA ASP A 33 2.33 5.21 -13.10
C ASP A 33 2.32 5.38 -11.59
N SER A 34 2.80 4.39 -10.89
CA SER A 34 2.69 4.28 -9.45
C SER A 34 4.02 3.90 -8.80
N GLU A 35 4.12 4.18 -7.53
CA GLU A 35 5.25 3.78 -6.71
C GLU A 35 4.76 3.15 -5.42
N LEU A 36 5.53 2.22 -4.88
CA LEU A 36 5.27 1.63 -3.58
C LEU A 36 6.34 2.11 -2.60
N ILE A 37 5.89 2.70 -1.51
CA ILE A 37 6.76 3.09 -0.41
C ILE A 37 6.37 2.24 0.79
N VAL A 38 7.35 1.59 1.39
CA VAL A 38 7.15 0.77 2.58
C VAL A 38 7.75 1.47 3.78
N VAL A 39 6.92 1.76 4.77
CA VAL A 39 7.37 2.24 6.07
C VAL A 39 7.48 1.02 6.97
N PHE A 40 8.71 0.62 7.28
CA PHE A 40 8.99 -0.62 7.97
C PHE A 40 9.25 -0.37 9.45
N THR A 41 8.35 -0.89 10.28
CA THR A 41 8.44 -0.78 11.74
C THR A 41 8.93 -2.08 12.38
N GLY A 42 9.10 -3.14 11.60
CA GLY A 42 9.55 -4.43 12.12
C GLY A 42 11.06 -4.53 12.24
N LYS A 43 11.52 -5.72 12.57
CA LYS A 43 12.96 -6.00 12.75
C LYS A 43 13.42 -7.24 12.02
N ASN A 44 12.49 -7.99 11.42
CA ASN A 44 12.78 -9.27 10.82
C ASN A 44 13.26 -9.11 9.38
N GLU A 45 14.46 -9.62 9.10
CA GLU A 45 15.04 -9.56 7.76
C GLU A 45 14.24 -10.35 6.73
N GLU A 46 13.53 -11.40 7.16
CA GLU A 46 12.66 -12.16 6.26
C GLU A 46 11.51 -11.31 5.74
N THR A 47 10.99 -10.39 6.56
CA THR A 47 9.97 -9.45 6.14
C THR A 47 10.49 -8.57 5.02
N LEU A 48 11.68 -8.04 5.17
CA LEU A 48 12.32 -7.22 4.13
C LEU A 48 12.54 -8.00 2.84
N SER A 49 12.89 -9.28 2.96
CA SER A 49 13.09 -10.14 1.79
C SER A 49 11.80 -10.31 0.97
N LEU A 50 10.64 -10.29 1.61
CA LEU A 50 9.36 -10.33 0.92
C LEU A 50 9.05 -9.02 0.19
N VAL A 51 9.49 -7.91 0.74
CA VAL A 51 9.18 -6.57 0.22
C VAL A 51 10.10 -6.17 -0.94
N ARG A 52 11.38 -6.53 -0.88
CA ARG A 52 12.39 -6.07 -1.85
C ARG A 52 12.06 -6.32 -3.31
N PRO A 53 11.41 -7.44 -3.70
CA PRO A 53 11.03 -7.62 -5.11
C PRO A 53 10.01 -6.61 -5.61
N TYR A 54 9.30 -5.95 -4.72
CA TYR A 54 8.25 -4.99 -5.08
C TYR A 54 8.72 -3.56 -5.08
N THR A 55 9.66 -3.21 -4.21
CA THR A 55 10.16 -1.84 -4.10
C THR A 55 11.50 -1.78 -3.38
N SER A 56 12.31 -0.79 -3.75
CA SER A 56 13.51 -0.43 -3.02
C SER A 56 13.28 0.76 -2.08
N GLN A 57 12.09 1.36 -2.12
CA GLN A 57 11.76 2.50 -1.27
C GLN A 57 11.25 2.02 0.08
N ILE A 58 12.17 1.62 0.93
CA ILE A 58 11.87 1.10 2.27
C ILE A 58 12.41 2.08 3.29
N ILE A 59 11.51 2.63 4.11
CA ILE A 59 11.85 3.61 5.13
C ILE A 59 11.80 2.94 6.50
N PRO A 60 12.94 2.77 7.17
CA PRO A 60 12.93 2.28 8.55
C PRO A 60 12.25 3.31 9.45
N PHE A 61 11.39 2.85 10.32
CA PHE A 61 10.65 3.73 11.21
C PHE A 61 10.53 3.07 12.58
N GLU A 62 11.01 3.74 13.61
CA GLU A 62 10.88 3.24 14.97
C GLU A 62 9.45 3.46 15.46
N TRP A 63 8.79 2.39 15.86
CA TRP A 63 7.41 2.47 16.31
C TRP A 63 7.29 3.26 17.62
N CYS A 64 6.45 4.30 17.59
CA CYS A 64 6.25 5.20 18.73
C CYS A 64 4.78 5.29 19.15
N ASN A 65 3.99 4.28 18.83
CA ASN A 65 2.55 4.21 19.12
C ASN A 65 1.74 5.34 18.46
N ASP A 66 2.23 5.84 17.32
CA ASP A 66 1.57 6.90 16.60
C ASP A 66 1.51 6.55 15.10
N PHE A 67 0.36 6.07 14.65
CA PHE A 67 0.14 5.72 13.26
C PHE A 67 0.30 6.93 12.33
N SER A 68 -0.10 8.10 12.80
CA SER A 68 0.00 9.32 11.98
C SER A 68 1.43 9.67 11.63
N LYS A 69 2.35 9.49 12.57
CA LYS A 69 3.77 9.76 12.32
C LYS A 69 4.34 8.77 11.30
N ALA A 70 3.99 7.50 11.41
CA ALA A 70 4.44 6.49 10.47
C ALA A 70 3.89 6.76 9.07
N ARG A 71 2.60 7.09 8.97
CA ARG A 71 1.99 7.44 7.68
C ARG A 71 2.59 8.69 7.08
N ASN A 72 2.90 9.68 7.90
CA ASN A 72 3.54 10.91 7.43
C ASN A 72 4.94 10.67 6.88
N ALA A 73 5.67 9.69 7.39
CA ALA A 73 6.97 9.34 6.83
C ALA A 73 6.82 8.87 5.38
N GLY A 74 5.81 8.03 5.11
CA GLY A 74 5.50 7.60 3.75
C GLY A 74 5.02 8.75 2.87
N LEU A 75 4.16 9.61 3.43
CA LEU A 75 3.63 10.75 2.71
C LEU A 75 4.73 11.71 2.25
N LYS A 76 5.70 11.98 3.12
CA LYS A 76 6.82 12.87 2.78
C LYS A 76 7.70 12.32 1.66
N ALA A 77 7.85 11.01 1.60
CA ALA A 77 8.66 10.36 0.58
C ALA A 77 7.93 10.22 -0.75
N GLY A 78 6.60 10.26 -0.73
CA GLY A 78 5.77 10.03 -1.91
C GLY A 78 5.81 11.20 -2.89
N ARG A 79 5.70 10.85 -4.19
CA ARG A 79 5.73 11.82 -5.29
C ARG A 79 4.45 11.81 -6.12
N GLY A 80 3.52 10.93 -5.77
CA GLY A 80 2.28 10.78 -6.51
C GLY A 80 1.29 11.91 -6.28
N GLU A 81 0.41 12.11 -7.25
CA GLU A 81 -0.69 13.05 -7.11
C GLU A 81 -1.74 12.53 -6.12
N TRP A 82 -1.88 11.21 -6.05
CA TRP A 82 -2.81 10.52 -5.17
C TRP A 82 -2.05 9.59 -4.24
N PHE A 83 -2.58 9.41 -3.05
CA PHE A 83 -2.01 8.54 -2.04
C PHE A 83 -3.01 7.46 -1.65
N LEU A 84 -2.51 6.23 -1.59
CA LEU A 84 -3.26 5.09 -1.09
C LEU A 84 -2.50 4.52 0.11
N TYR A 85 -3.16 4.47 1.25
CA TYR A 85 -2.58 3.90 2.47
C TYR A 85 -3.06 2.48 2.65
N LEU A 86 -2.15 1.60 3.03
CA LEU A 86 -2.47 0.19 3.21
C LEU A 86 -1.64 -0.35 4.38
N ASP A 87 -2.29 -1.14 5.22
CA ASP A 87 -1.58 -1.88 6.27
C ASP A 87 -1.22 -3.28 5.75
N ASP A 88 -0.25 -3.92 6.41
CA ASP A 88 0.27 -5.21 5.95
C ASP A 88 -0.69 -6.40 6.13
N ASP A 89 -1.86 -6.15 6.71
CA ASP A 89 -2.93 -7.13 6.86
C ASP A 89 -4.14 -6.85 5.95
N GLU A 90 -3.97 -5.92 4.99
CA GLU A 90 -5.01 -5.55 4.04
C GLU A 90 -4.59 -5.92 2.63
N TRP A 91 -5.54 -6.36 1.81
CA TRP A 91 -5.27 -6.67 0.41
C TRP A 91 -6.49 -6.39 -0.45
N PHE A 92 -6.26 -6.25 -1.74
CA PHE A 92 -7.33 -6.05 -2.70
C PHE A 92 -7.77 -7.39 -3.29
N ASP A 93 -9.09 -7.61 -3.33
CA ASP A 93 -9.65 -8.75 -4.04
C ASP A 93 -9.62 -8.51 -5.56
N ASP A 94 -9.93 -7.27 -5.96
CA ASP A 94 -9.99 -6.88 -7.38
C ASP A 94 -9.62 -5.40 -7.49
N THR A 95 -8.63 -5.10 -8.32
CA THR A 95 -8.15 -3.73 -8.53
C THR A 95 -8.66 -3.10 -9.83
N THR A 96 -9.54 -3.78 -10.57
CA THR A 96 -10.02 -3.32 -11.88
C THR A 96 -10.62 -1.91 -11.82
N GLU A 97 -11.46 -1.65 -10.82
CA GLU A 97 -12.11 -0.33 -10.69
C GLU A 97 -11.11 0.78 -10.36
N ILE A 98 -10.12 0.48 -9.55
CA ILE A 98 -9.08 1.46 -9.20
C ILE A 98 -8.27 1.80 -10.45
N ILE A 99 -7.87 0.79 -11.19
CA ILE A 99 -7.10 0.97 -12.42
C ILE A 99 -7.91 1.81 -13.42
N ARG A 100 -9.19 1.49 -13.59
CA ARG A 100 -10.07 2.23 -14.49
C ARG A 100 -10.21 3.68 -14.07
N PHE A 101 -10.35 3.94 -12.77
CA PHE A 101 -10.48 5.28 -12.23
C PHE A 101 -9.30 6.18 -12.65
N PHE A 102 -8.09 5.64 -12.62
CA PHE A 102 -6.91 6.40 -13.02
C PHE A 102 -6.71 6.42 -14.53
N LYS A 103 -6.91 5.31 -15.23
CA LYS A 103 -6.67 5.25 -16.67
C LYS A 103 -7.67 6.05 -17.48
N SER A 104 -8.92 6.14 -17.05
CA SER A 104 -9.95 6.92 -17.73
C SER A 104 -9.80 8.43 -17.54
N GLY A 105 -8.97 8.84 -16.60
CA GLY A 105 -8.85 10.25 -16.25
C GLY A 105 -9.92 10.75 -15.28
N GLU A 106 -10.79 9.86 -14.84
CA GLU A 106 -11.88 10.20 -13.91
C GLU A 106 -11.37 10.81 -12.61
N TYR A 107 -10.17 10.39 -12.17
CA TYR A 107 -9.57 10.89 -10.94
C TYR A 107 -9.39 12.41 -10.92
N ARG A 108 -9.32 13.04 -12.10
CA ARG A 108 -9.13 14.49 -12.21
C ARG A 108 -10.32 15.29 -11.74
N HIS A 109 -11.50 14.65 -11.61
CA HIS A 109 -12.72 15.29 -11.16
C HIS A 109 -12.94 15.20 -9.66
N TYR A 110 -12.02 14.55 -8.93
CA TYR A 110 -12.19 14.28 -7.51
C TYR A 110 -10.95 14.67 -6.74
N GLN A 111 -11.14 15.08 -5.49
CA GLN A 111 -10.04 15.33 -4.55
C GLN A 111 -9.74 14.10 -3.71
N SER A 112 -10.72 13.21 -3.55
CA SER A 112 -10.55 11.97 -2.82
C SER A 112 -11.52 10.93 -3.35
N ALA A 113 -11.20 9.69 -3.09
CA ALA A 113 -12.06 8.56 -3.43
C ALA A 113 -11.95 7.52 -2.33
N CYS A 114 -13.02 6.76 -2.15
CA CYS A 114 -13.07 5.71 -1.15
C CYS A 114 -13.33 4.37 -1.82
N TYR A 115 -12.85 3.32 -1.20
CA TYR A 115 -13.16 1.96 -1.59
C TYR A 115 -13.79 1.23 -0.41
N VAL A 116 -14.52 0.17 -0.71
CA VAL A 116 -15.17 -0.63 0.33
C VAL A 116 -14.17 -1.64 0.87
N ALA A 117 -13.93 -1.58 2.17
CA ALA A 117 -13.08 -2.54 2.84
C ALA A 117 -13.95 -3.67 3.41
N ARG A 118 -13.51 -4.91 3.19
CA ARG A 118 -14.12 -6.07 3.80
C ARG A 118 -13.28 -6.50 4.98
N ASN A 119 -13.91 -6.67 6.12
CA ASN A 119 -13.23 -7.09 7.33
C ASN A 119 -13.49 -8.58 7.57
N TYR A 120 -12.41 -9.36 7.61
CA TYR A 120 -12.49 -10.78 7.87
C TYR A 120 -12.13 -11.02 9.33
N LEU A 121 -13.08 -11.59 10.07
CA LEU A 121 -12.90 -11.81 11.51
C LEU A 121 -12.04 -13.03 11.80
N ASP A 122 -11.90 -13.93 10.84
CA ASP A 122 -11.03 -15.09 10.94
C ASP A 122 -10.49 -15.46 9.57
N PHE A 123 -9.62 -16.47 9.52
CA PHE A 123 -8.97 -16.89 8.29
C PHE A 123 -9.90 -17.64 7.33
N GLU A 124 -11.12 -17.94 7.74
CA GLU A 124 -12.11 -18.53 6.87
C GLU A 124 -12.84 -17.48 6.02
N GLY A 125 -12.51 -16.22 6.21
CA GLY A 125 -13.07 -15.14 5.45
C GLY A 125 -14.44 -14.67 5.92
N LYS A 126 -14.80 -14.96 7.13
CA LYS A 126 -16.04 -14.48 7.72
C LYS A 126 -15.86 -13.06 8.21
N THR A 127 -16.85 -12.26 8.01
CA THR A 127 -16.85 -10.87 8.45
C THR A 127 -17.84 -10.60 9.54
#